data_954c04bc4f2b1d71f3c7d14253672d4a
#
_entry.id   954c04bc4f2b1d71f3c7d14253672d4a
#
_cell.length_a   1.000
_cell.length_b   1.000
_cell.length_c   1.000
_cell.angle_alpha   90.00
_cell.angle_beta   90.00
_cell.angle_gamma   90.00
#
_symmetry.space_group_name_H-M   'P 1'
#
loop_
_entity.id
_entity.type
_entity.pdbx_description
1 polymer ?
#
loop_
_entity_poly.entity_id
_entity_poly.type
_entity_poly.pdbx_seq_one_letter_code
_entity_poly.pdbx_strand_id
1 'polypeptide(L)'
;SDSLQKTLQEERSEQTRLTKERRERQLTAAKLNRELASQTMTLKRLQNDEKRLGSLVASLQRKEAEAQKAAQRRAAAAAKRSGKQTKTASVPAPQKALVSTGPRMNPVPGKVVARFGEKRTVSGKTDRWQGTVFSVTRDEGVHAVRDGKVVFADYLRGYGNLIILDHGAGYFTVYGNNATLEKDIGDKVKAGDVISRAGKNEGAVSVLYFELRHNGKPIDPTG
;
A
#
# COMPACT_ATOMS: atom_id res chain seq x y z
N SER A 1 -65.62 -34.66 -20.16
CA SER A 1 -65.60 -33.79 -18.93
C SER A 1 -64.28 -33.93 -18.15
N ASP A 2 -63.86 -35.13 -17.79
CA ASP A 2 -62.68 -35.37 -16.93
C ASP A 2 -61.33 -35.03 -17.58
N SER A 3 -61.19 -35.29 -18.89
CA SER A 3 -59.96 -34.97 -19.65
C SER A 3 -59.73 -33.45 -19.69
N LEU A 4 -60.76 -32.64 -19.85
CA LEU A 4 -60.67 -31.20 -19.90
C LEU A 4 -60.28 -30.61 -18.52
N GLN A 5 -60.81 -31.15 -17.45
CA GLN A 5 -60.47 -30.75 -16.08
C GLN A 5 -59.03 -31.09 -15.75
N LYS A 6 -58.53 -32.25 -16.18
CA LYS A 6 -57.14 -32.67 -16.02
C LYS A 6 -56.18 -31.73 -16.75
N THR A 7 -56.47 -31.39 -18.01
CA THR A 7 -55.64 -30.45 -18.79
C THR A 7 -55.60 -29.06 -18.15
N LEU A 8 -56.74 -28.54 -17.69
CA LEU A 8 -56.78 -27.25 -17.01
C LEU A 8 -55.99 -27.24 -15.68
N GLN A 9 -55.96 -28.36 -14.99
CA GLN A 9 -55.18 -28.50 -13.75
C GLN A 9 -53.70 -28.60 -14.04
N GLU A 10 -53.29 -29.29 -15.10
CA GLU A 10 -51.92 -29.36 -15.56
C GLU A 10 -51.39 -27.97 -16.01
N GLU A 11 -52.16 -27.22 -16.80
CA GLU A 11 -51.82 -25.85 -17.19
C GLU A 11 -51.67 -24.91 -16.01
N ARG A 12 -52.57 -24.96 -15.03
CA ARG A 12 -52.46 -24.14 -13.79
C ARG A 12 -51.20 -24.48 -13.00
N SER A 13 -50.86 -25.76 -12.88
CA SER A 13 -49.67 -26.21 -12.18
C SER A 13 -48.40 -25.73 -12.87
N GLU A 14 -48.38 -25.79 -14.20
CA GLU A 14 -47.27 -25.31 -15.01
C GLU A 14 -47.10 -23.80 -14.94
N GLN A 15 -48.20 -23.03 -15.02
CA GLN A 15 -48.16 -21.57 -14.80
C GLN A 15 -47.65 -21.21 -13.43
N THR A 16 -48.06 -21.94 -12.41
CA THR A 16 -47.58 -21.70 -11.03
C THR A 16 -46.09 -21.99 -10.93
N ARG A 17 -45.61 -23.06 -11.54
CA ARG A 17 -44.20 -23.43 -11.59
C ARG A 17 -43.37 -22.37 -12.32
N LEU A 18 -43.82 -21.94 -13.50
CA LEU A 18 -43.14 -20.90 -14.28
C LEU A 18 -43.08 -19.55 -13.54
N THR A 19 -44.17 -19.19 -12.85
CA THR A 19 -44.19 -17.96 -12.04
C THR A 19 -43.20 -18.02 -10.88
N LYS A 20 -43.13 -19.16 -10.19
CA LYS A 20 -42.16 -19.41 -9.13
C LYS A 20 -40.72 -19.32 -9.65
N GLU A 21 -40.45 -20.01 -10.76
CA GLU A 21 -39.11 -19.98 -11.39
C GLU A 21 -38.69 -18.58 -11.83
N ARG A 22 -39.60 -17.81 -12.43
CA ARG A 22 -39.34 -16.39 -12.77
C ARG A 22 -39.01 -15.56 -11.55
N ARG A 23 -39.75 -15.73 -10.46
CA ARG A 23 -39.50 -15.03 -9.19
C ARG A 23 -38.14 -15.39 -8.60
N GLU A 24 -37.76 -16.66 -8.59
CA GLU A 24 -36.47 -17.13 -8.11
C GLU A 24 -35.32 -16.58 -8.96
N ARG A 25 -35.48 -16.57 -10.29
CA ARG A 25 -34.50 -15.95 -11.21
C ARG A 25 -34.33 -14.44 -10.95
N GLN A 26 -35.44 -13.72 -10.75
CA GLN A 26 -35.40 -12.28 -10.42
C GLN A 26 -34.69 -12.02 -9.10
N LEU A 27 -34.96 -12.80 -8.05
CA LEU A 27 -34.29 -12.67 -6.76
C LEU A 27 -32.80 -12.96 -6.89
N THR A 28 -32.45 -14.00 -7.61
CA THR A 28 -31.04 -14.34 -7.85
C THR A 28 -30.30 -13.26 -8.64
N ALA A 29 -30.93 -12.72 -9.70
CA ALA A 29 -30.37 -11.61 -10.46
C ALA A 29 -30.20 -10.34 -9.60
N ALA A 30 -31.18 -10.02 -8.78
CA ALA A 30 -31.09 -8.88 -7.87
C ALA A 30 -29.96 -9.05 -6.83
N LYS A 31 -29.79 -10.26 -6.28
CA LYS A 31 -28.69 -10.58 -5.36
C LYS A 31 -27.34 -10.43 -6.05
N LEU A 32 -27.20 -11.00 -7.25
CA LEU A 32 -25.97 -10.93 -8.04
C LEU A 32 -25.60 -9.48 -8.41
N ASN A 33 -26.58 -8.67 -8.80
CA ASN A 33 -26.37 -7.26 -9.11
C ASN A 33 -25.91 -6.46 -7.90
N ARG A 34 -26.46 -6.71 -6.70
CA ARG A 34 -26.01 -6.09 -5.45
C ARG A 34 -24.58 -6.47 -5.10
N GLU A 35 -24.24 -7.74 -5.26
CA GLU A 35 -22.90 -8.24 -5.03
C GLU A 35 -21.90 -7.61 -6.01
N LEU A 36 -22.23 -7.53 -7.28
CA LEU A 36 -21.41 -6.90 -8.32
C LEU A 36 -21.18 -5.40 -8.02
N ALA A 37 -22.23 -4.68 -7.60
CA ALA A 37 -22.12 -3.27 -7.21
C ALA A 37 -21.19 -3.08 -6.00
N SER A 38 -21.36 -3.91 -4.96
CA SER A 38 -20.49 -3.90 -3.77
C SER A 38 -19.03 -4.16 -4.13
N GLN A 39 -18.81 -5.16 -4.96
CA GLN A 39 -17.48 -5.51 -5.44
C GLN A 39 -16.86 -4.38 -6.26
N THR A 40 -17.60 -3.75 -7.16
CA THR A 40 -17.12 -2.62 -7.97
C THR A 40 -16.73 -1.42 -7.09
N MET A 41 -17.50 -1.15 -6.04
CA MET A 41 -17.16 -0.10 -5.06
C MET A 41 -15.85 -0.41 -4.31
N THR A 42 -15.65 -1.66 -3.90
CA THR A 42 -14.43 -2.10 -3.22
C THR A 42 -13.20 -1.89 -4.11
N LEU A 43 -13.28 -2.30 -5.39
CA LEU A 43 -12.18 -2.11 -6.33
C LEU A 43 -11.85 -0.62 -6.52
N LYS A 44 -12.89 0.22 -6.72
CA LYS A 44 -12.71 1.67 -6.87
C LYS A 44 -12.08 2.30 -5.62
N ARG A 45 -12.44 1.82 -4.44
CA ARG A 45 -11.84 2.25 -3.17
C ARG A 45 -10.35 1.93 -3.13
N LEU A 46 -9.96 0.68 -3.42
CA LEU A 46 -8.56 0.27 -3.44
C LEU A 46 -7.72 1.10 -4.42
N GLN A 47 -8.24 1.33 -5.63
CA GLN A 47 -7.57 2.17 -6.62
C GLN A 47 -7.40 3.63 -6.15
N ASN A 48 -8.39 4.17 -5.44
CA ASN A 48 -8.29 5.51 -4.88
C ASN A 48 -7.26 5.57 -3.74
N ASP A 49 -7.20 4.55 -2.90
CA ASP A 49 -6.23 4.47 -1.80
C ASP A 49 -4.79 4.37 -2.35
N GLU A 50 -4.56 3.58 -3.40
CA GLU A 50 -3.27 3.53 -4.12
C GLU A 50 -2.89 4.89 -4.74
N LYS A 51 -3.85 5.59 -5.36
CA LYS A 51 -3.62 6.94 -5.89
C LYS A 51 -3.24 7.94 -4.78
N ARG A 52 -3.87 7.85 -3.62
CA ARG A 52 -3.55 8.70 -2.45
C ARG A 52 -2.13 8.47 -1.98
N LEU A 53 -1.73 7.21 -1.80
CA LEU A 53 -0.37 6.87 -1.42
C LEU A 53 0.63 7.38 -2.47
N GLY A 54 0.37 7.15 -3.76
CA GLY A 54 1.20 7.65 -4.85
C GLY A 54 1.36 9.16 -4.85
N SER A 55 0.27 9.90 -4.65
CA SER A 55 0.29 11.37 -4.56
C SER A 55 1.05 11.85 -3.33
N LEU A 56 0.89 11.19 -2.19
CA LEU A 56 1.62 11.51 -0.96
C LEU A 56 3.13 11.35 -1.18
N VAL A 57 3.58 10.19 -1.64
CA VAL A 57 5.02 9.94 -1.88
C VAL A 57 5.59 10.93 -2.90
N ALA A 58 4.86 11.23 -3.99
CA ALA A 58 5.30 12.22 -4.97
C ALA A 58 5.43 13.63 -4.36
N SER A 59 4.56 14.01 -3.43
CA SER A 59 4.63 15.29 -2.74
C SER A 59 5.84 15.35 -1.79
N LEU A 60 6.09 14.27 -1.06
CA LEU A 60 7.24 14.14 -0.16
C LEU A 60 8.55 14.22 -0.94
N GLN A 61 8.64 13.52 -2.07
CA GLN A 61 9.80 13.55 -2.94
C GLN A 61 10.11 14.96 -3.45
N ARG A 62 9.08 15.73 -3.85
CA ARG A 62 9.27 17.12 -4.27
C ARG A 62 9.79 17.98 -3.12
N LYS A 63 9.21 17.88 -1.93
CA LYS A 63 9.66 18.62 -0.74
C LYS A 63 11.11 18.34 -0.39
N GLU A 64 11.53 17.08 -0.40
CA GLU A 64 12.92 16.70 -0.13
C GLU A 64 13.87 17.24 -1.22
N ALA A 65 13.49 17.14 -2.50
CA ALA A 65 14.28 17.70 -3.60
C ALA A 65 14.43 19.22 -3.49
N GLU A 66 13.37 19.94 -3.10
CA GLU A 66 13.41 21.37 -2.87
C GLU A 66 14.29 21.72 -1.65
N ALA A 67 14.16 20.96 -0.57
CA ALA A 67 15.00 21.15 0.63
C ALA A 67 16.48 20.94 0.33
N GLN A 68 16.82 19.90 -0.45
CA GLN A 68 18.19 19.65 -0.88
C GLN A 68 18.74 20.78 -1.77
N LYS A 69 17.96 21.28 -2.75
CA LYS A 69 18.34 22.42 -3.59
C LYS A 69 18.54 23.69 -2.74
N ALA A 70 17.67 23.95 -1.78
CA ALA A 70 17.78 25.09 -0.87
C ALA A 70 19.05 24.99 0.00
N ALA A 71 19.35 23.79 0.54
CA ALA A 71 20.56 23.54 1.31
C ALA A 71 21.83 23.77 0.48
N GLN A 72 21.85 23.26 -0.75
CA GLN A 72 22.96 23.47 -1.69
C GLN A 72 23.18 24.96 -2.00
N ARG A 73 22.10 25.72 -2.26
CA ARG A 73 22.19 27.18 -2.51
C ARG A 73 22.71 27.93 -1.29
N ARG A 74 22.27 27.56 -0.07
CA ARG A 74 22.78 28.17 1.19
C ARG A 74 24.26 27.86 1.39
N ALA A 75 24.70 26.62 1.17
CA ALA A 75 26.08 26.20 1.26
C ALA A 75 26.97 26.95 0.26
N ALA A 76 26.53 27.08 -0.99
CA ALA A 76 27.24 27.81 -2.05
C ALA A 76 27.33 29.32 -1.71
N ALA A 77 26.27 29.92 -1.15
CA ALA A 77 26.27 31.32 -0.73
C ALA A 77 27.20 31.56 0.47
N ALA A 78 27.24 30.64 1.44
CA ALA A 78 28.13 30.68 2.56
C ALA A 78 29.62 30.57 2.13
N ALA A 79 29.93 29.67 1.21
CA ALA A 79 31.25 29.50 0.64
C ALA A 79 31.75 30.77 -0.08
N LYS A 80 30.85 31.45 -0.83
CA LYS A 80 31.19 32.73 -1.47
C LYS A 80 31.43 33.86 -0.48
N ARG A 81 30.77 33.87 0.67
CA ARG A 81 30.95 34.91 1.73
C ARG A 81 32.22 34.71 2.56
N SER A 82 32.67 33.49 2.74
CA SER A 82 33.82 33.17 3.59
C SER A 82 35.17 33.40 2.95
N GLY A 83 35.27 33.73 1.66
CA GLY A 83 36.51 34.08 0.97
C GLY A 83 37.67 33.06 1.12
N LYS A 84 37.45 31.94 1.75
CA LYS A 84 38.44 30.92 2.07
C LYS A 84 38.17 29.69 1.22
N GLN A 85 39.08 29.41 0.32
CA GLN A 85 39.21 28.10 -0.29
C GLN A 85 39.47 27.07 0.80
N THR A 86 38.45 26.58 1.46
CA THR A 86 38.53 25.35 2.22
C THR A 86 38.36 24.20 1.25
N LYS A 87 39.46 23.48 1.04
CA LYS A 87 39.45 22.15 0.45
C LYS A 87 38.26 21.38 1.02
N THR A 88 37.40 20.94 0.08
CA THR A 88 36.44 19.83 0.27
C THR A 88 35.85 19.67 1.66
N ALA A 89 34.93 20.56 2.04
CA ALA A 89 33.87 20.12 2.94
C ALA A 89 33.12 19.04 2.16
N SER A 90 33.24 17.81 2.62
CA SER A 90 32.54 16.67 2.07
C SER A 90 31.05 17.04 2.01
N VAL A 91 30.55 17.34 0.83
CA VAL A 91 29.12 17.21 0.52
C VAL A 91 28.77 15.85 1.10
N PRO A 92 27.73 15.74 1.94
CA PRO A 92 27.28 14.42 2.37
C PRO A 92 27.17 13.60 1.11
N ALA A 93 28.03 12.59 0.98
CA ALA A 93 28.07 11.75 -0.21
C ALA A 93 26.63 11.35 -0.50
N PRO A 94 26.16 11.43 -1.75
CA PRO A 94 24.84 10.92 -2.09
C PRO A 94 24.78 9.54 -1.47
N GLN A 95 23.84 9.36 -0.51
CA GLN A 95 23.71 8.09 0.19
C GLN A 95 23.67 7.03 -0.91
N LYS A 96 24.65 6.13 -0.86
CA LYS A 96 24.84 5.09 -1.88
C LYS A 96 23.49 4.58 -2.30
N ALA A 97 23.15 4.79 -3.58
CA ALA A 97 21.91 4.27 -4.14
C ALA A 97 21.68 2.84 -3.62
N LEU A 98 20.43 2.48 -3.39
CA LEU A 98 20.00 1.12 -3.05
C LEU A 98 20.39 0.12 -4.14
N VAL A 99 21.71 0.04 -4.44
CA VAL A 99 22.25 -1.09 -5.18
C VAL A 99 22.38 -2.21 -4.17
N SER A 100 21.57 -3.21 -4.34
CA SER A 100 21.39 -4.41 -3.55
C SER A 100 22.70 -5.20 -3.40
N THR A 101 23.56 -4.85 -2.45
CA THR A 101 24.75 -5.62 -2.07
C THR A 101 24.83 -5.91 -0.57
N GLY A 102 23.77 -5.58 0.20
CA GLY A 102 23.64 -5.95 1.60
C GLY A 102 22.65 -7.11 1.80
N PRO A 103 22.71 -7.81 2.95
CA PRO A 103 21.71 -8.82 3.27
C PRO A 103 20.32 -8.17 3.19
N ARG A 104 19.42 -8.82 2.44
CA ARG A 104 18.03 -8.38 2.31
C ARG A 104 17.38 -8.47 3.67
N MET A 105 17.16 -7.33 4.31
CA MET A 105 16.52 -7.28 5.60
C MET A 105 15.02 -7.17 5.39
N ASN A 106 14.28 -8.20 5.79
CA ASN A 106 12.83 -8.10 5.87
C ASN A 106 12.46 -7.11 6.98
N PRO A 107 11.41 -6.30 6.78
CA PRO A 107 10.96 -5.37 7.82
C PRO A 107 10.45 -6.09 9.08
N VAL A 108 10.04 -7.35 8.95
CA VAL A 108 9.55 -8.22 10.02
C VAL A 108 9.98 -9.67 9.74
N PRO A 109 10.09 -10.53 10.77
CA PRO A 109 10.39 -11.96 10.60
C PRO A 109 9.20 -12.78 10.06
N GLY A 110 8.07 -12.14 9.77
CA GLY A 110 6.83 -12.78 9.31
C GLY A 110 6.93 -13.45 7.93
N LYS A 111 5.98 -14.34 7.65
CA LYS A 111 5.86 -14.99 6.34
C LYS A 111 5.25 -14.04 5.31
N VAL A 112 5.76 -14.06 4.09
CA VAL A 112 5.15 -13.35 2.96
C VAL A 112 3.84 -14.04 2.57
N VAL A 113 2.73 -13.28 2.57
CA VAL A 113 1.39 -13.74 2.17
C VAL A 113 0.94 -13.18 0.83
N ALA A 114 1.55 -12.08 0.37
CA ALA A 114 1.39 -11.57 -0.98
C ALA A 114 2.68 -10.84 -1.40
N ARG A 115 3.06 -10.98 -2.66
CA ARG A 115 4.29 -10.41 -3.23
C ARG A 115 3.99 -9.26 -4.18
N PHE A 116 4.94 -8.35 -4.32
CA PHE A 116 4.91 -7.33 -5.37
C PHE A 116 4.65 -7.97 -6.74
N GLY A 117 3.76 -7.36 -7.53
CA GLY A 117 3.41 -7.82 -8.89
C GLY A 117 2.53 -9.06 -8.94
N GLU A 118 2.28 -9.75 -7.82
CA GLU A 118 1.39 -10.90 -7.74
C GLU A 118 -0.05 -10.48 -8.06
N LYS A 119 -0.75 -11.32 -8.83
CA LYS A 119 -2.14 -11.06 -9.17
C LYS A 119 -3.03 -11.17 -7.94
N ARG A 120 -3.86 -10.18 -7.72
CA ARG A 120 -4.98 -10.25 -6.77
C ARG A 120 -6.29 -10.13 -7.54
N THR A 121 -7.22 -11.01 -7.27
CA THR A 121 -8.56 -10.90 -7.84
C THR A 121 -9.44 -10.20 -6.82
N VAL A 122 -9.89 -9.01 -7.18
CA VAL A 122 -10.85 -8.23 -6.40
C VAL A 122 -12.06 -8.04 -7.29
N SER A 123 -13.18 -8.66 -6.91
CA SER A 123 -14.45 -8.43 -7.60
C SER A 123 -14.45 -8.85 -9.07
N GLY A 124 -13.83 -10.00 -9.38
CA GLY A 124 -13.75 -10.52 -10.74
C GLY A 124 -12.80 -9.75 -11.66
N LYS A 125 -12.17 -8.67 -11.18
CA LYS A 125 -11.12 -7.95 -11.90
C LYS A 125 -9.75 -8.31 -11.33
N THR A 126 -8.80 -8.53 -12.22
CA THR A 126 -7.42 -8.80 -11.86
C THR A 126 -6.67 -7.49 -11.70
N ASP A 127 -6.09 -7.30 -10.52
CA ASP A 127 -5.18 -6.22 -10.18
C ASP A 127 -3.84 -6.82 -9.71
N ARG A 128 -2.83 -6.01 -9.42
CA ARG A 128 -1.52 -6.47 -8.93
C ARG A 128 -1.16 -5.76 -7.64
N TRP A 129 -0.53 -6.52 -6.74
CA TRP A 129 0.03 -5.95 -5.52
C TRP A 129 1.16 -4.96 -5.87
N GLN A 130 1.07 -3.75 -5.33
CA GLN A 130 2.12 -2.71 -5.47
C GLN A 130 3.22 -2.84 -4.40
N GLY A 131 3.00 -3.67 -3.40
CA GLY A 131 3.93 -3.97 -2.32
C GLY A 131 3.87 -5.43 -1.92
N THR A 132 4.59 -5.76 -0.86
CA THR A 132 4.63 -7.08 -0.24
C THR A 132 3.85 -7.05 1.06
N VAL A 133 3.08 -8.09 1.33
CA VAL A 133 2.31 -8.24 2.58
C VAL A 133 2.92 -9.37 3.39
N PHE A 134 3.22 -9.10 4.65
CA PHE A 134 3.73 -10.06 5.60
C PHE A 134 2.66 -10.41 6.64
N SER A 135 2.50 -11.70 6.94
CA SER A 135 1.77 -12.13 8.13
C SER A 135 2.64 -11.85 9.36
N VAL A 136 2.08 -11.22 10.37
CA VAL A 136 2.81 -10.79 11.56
C VAL A 136 2.09 -11.18 12.83
N THR A 137 2.83 -11.28 13.94
CA THR A 137 2.25 -11.34 15.26
C THR A 137 1.85 -9.92 15.69
N ARG A 138 0.80 -9.80 16.46
CA ARG A 138 0.36 -8.51 17.00
C ARG A 138 1.49 -7.89 17.83
N ASP A 139 1.68 -6.59 17.67
CA ASP A 139 2.70 -5.79 18.36
C ASP A 139 4.16 -6.19 18.05
N GLU A 140 4.37 -7.00 17.00
CA GLU A 140 5.71 -7.34 16.52
C GLU A 140 6.46 -6.08 16.04
N GLY A 141 7.74 -5.97 16.38
CA GLY A 141 8.59 -4.85 15.97
C GLY A 141 8.75 -4.80 14.45
N VAL A 142 8.47 -3.65 13.87
CA VAL A 142 8.72 -3.37 12.45
C VAL A 142 10.03 -2.61 12.35
N HIS A 143 10.94 -3.11 11.53
CA HIS A 143 12.31 -2.59 11.43
C HIS A 143 12.52 -1.82 10.13
N ALA A 144 13.29 -0.74 10.21
CA ALA A 144 13.78 -0.05 9.03
C ALA A 144 14.69 -1.00 8.21
N VAL A 145 14.37 -1.21 6.95
CA VAL A 145 15.18 -2.10 6.08
C VAL A 145 16.51 -1.49 5.67
N ARG A 146 16.67 -0.17 5.88
CA ARG A 146 17.86 0.61 5.55
C ARG A 146 17.89 1.93 6.33
N ASP A 147 19.09 2.54 6.41
CA ASP A 147 19.27 3.89 6.93
C ASP A 147 18.39 4.89 6.19
N GLY A 148 17.79 5.81 6.91
CA GLY A 148 16.91 6.80 6.31
C GLY A 148 16.42 7.87 7.29
N LYS A 149 15.50 8.67 6.78
CA LYS A 149 14.82 9.72 7.55
C LYS A 149 13.31 9.52 7.44
N VAL A 150 12.61 9.64 8.54
CA VAL A 150 11.13 9.61 8.57
C VAL A 150 10.60 10.87 7.90
N VAL A 151 9.83 10.72 6.83
CA VAL A 151 9.22 11.83 6.09
C VAL A 151 7.70 11.88 6.21
N PHE A 152 7.11 10.79 6.73
CA PHE A 152 5.69 10.70 7.05
C PHE A 152 5.48 9.70 8.19
N ALA A 153 4.63 10.05 9.15
CA ALA A 153 4.24 9.19 10.27
C ALA A 153 2.83 9.61 10.72
N ASP A 154 1.79 9.03 10.12
CA ASP A 154 0.39 9.34 10.42
C ASP A 154 -0.55 8.28 9.82
N TYR A 155 -1.84 8.41 10.10
CA TYR A 155 -2.88 7.56 9.52
C TYR A 155 -3.14 7.91 8.06
N LEU A 156 -3.15 6.89 7.20
CA LEU A 156 -3.59 7.00 5.81
C LEU A 156 -4.69 5.97 5.53
N ARG A 157 -5.84 6.46 5.07
CA ARG A 157 -6.95 5.57 4.71
C ARG A 157 -6.51 4.49 3.71
N GLY A 158 -6.89 3.24 3.98
CA GLY A 158 -6.51 2.08 3.18
C GLY A 158 -5.21 1.42 3.62
N TYR A 159 -4.36 2.14 4.36
CA TYR A 159 -3.06 1.65 4.85
C TYR A 159 -2.90 1.72 6.37
N GLY A 160 -3.90 2.24 7.09
CA GLY A 160 -3.83 2.39 8.55
C GLY A 160 -2.75 3.39 9.00
N ASN A 161 -2.19 3.17 10.18
CA ASN A 161 -1.03 3.94 10.61
C ASN A 161 0.16 3.59 9.70
N LEU A 162 0.72 4.62 9.06
CA LEU A 162 1.70 4.52 8.01
C LEU A 162 2.97 5.28 8.40
N ILE A 163 4.12 4.67 8.17
CA ILE A 163 5.39 5.37 8.25
C ILE A 163 6.13 5.25 6.92
N ILE A 164 6.72 6.35 6.45
CA ILE A 164 7.49 6.40 5.22
C ILE A 164 8.89 6.91 5.53
N LEU A 165 9.90 6.17 5.06
CA LEU A 165 11.29 6.53 5.16
C LEU A 165 11.82 6.99 3.80
N ASP A 166 12.57 8.09 3.79
CA ASP A 166 13.41 8.53 2.68
C ASP A 166 14.84 8.01 2.89
N HIS A 167 15.34 7.28 1.92
CA HIS A 167 16.70 6.72 1.91
C HIS A 167 17.66 7.50 1.01
N GLY A 168 17.19 8.62 0.45
CA GLY A 168 17.94 9.38 -0.55
C GLY A 168 17.88 8.79 -1.95
N ALA A 169 18.43 9.51 -2.93
CA ALA A 169 18.47 9.12 -4.34
C ALA A 169 17.08 8.70 -4.91
N GLY A 170 15.97 9.24 -4.38
CA GLY A 170 14.62 8.94 -4.83
C GLY A 170 14.04 7.62 -4.34
N TYR A 171 14.70 6.96 -3.37
CA TYR A 171 14.23 5.72 -2.76
C TYR A 171 13.43 5.98 -1.50
N PHE A 172 12.24 5.40 -1.41
CA PHE A 172 11.35 5.45 -0.26
C PHE A 172 10.88 4.05 0.11
N THR A 173 10.73 3.79 1.41
CA THR A 173 10.03 2.61 1.90
C THR A 173 8.81 3.01 2.70
N VAL A 174 7.75 2.24 2.51
CA VAL A 174 6.42 2.45 3.08
C VAL A 174 6.08 1.26 3.95
N TYR A 175 5.66 1.51 5.18
CA TYR A 175 5.26 0.50 6.15
C TYR A 175 3.86 0.83 6.65
N GLY A 176 2.87 0.02 6.28
CA GLY A 176 1.45 0.23 6.59
C GLY A 176 0.86 -0.86 7.49
N ASN A 177 -0.35 -0.59 7.98
CA ASN A 177 -1.09 -1.42 8.93
C ASN A 177 -0.41 -1.56 10.30
N ASN A 178 0.28 -0.50 10.75
CA ASN A 178 0.89 -0.49 12.08
C ASN A 178 -0.17 -0.25 13.16
N ALA A 179 0.05 -0.83 14.34
CA ALA A 179 -0.72 -0.52 15.55
C ALA A 179 -0.29 0.83 16.12
N THR A 180 1.03 1.03 16.27
CA THR A 180 1.65 2.25 16.79
C THR A 180 2.86 2.63 15.95
N LEU A 181 3.15 3.93 15.90
CA LEU A 181 4.36 4.48 15.29
C LEU A 181 5.31 4.88 16.43
N GLU A 182 6.59 4.48 16.35
CA GLU A 182 7.60 4.72 17.37
C GLU A 182 8.62 5.78 16.95
N LYS A 183 8.43 6.38 15.78
CA LYS A 183 9.27 7.43 15.24
C LYS A 183 8.41 8.55 14.68
N ASP A 184 8.91 9.77 14.85
CA ASP A 184 8.27 10.99 14.38
C ASP A 184 8.89 11.50 13.07
N ILE A 185 8.17 12.38 12.38
CA ILE A 185 8.66 13.02 11.16
C ILE A 185 9.94 13.80 11.47
N GLY A 186 10.99 13.54 10.72
CA GLY A 186 12.31 14.15 10.88
C GLY A 186 13.34 13.25 11.55
N ASP A 187 12.91 12.20 12.24
CA ASP A 187 13.82 11.25 12.88
C ASP A 187 14.71 10.54 11.86
N LYS A 188 15.97 10.38 12.24
CA LYS A 188 16.93 9.55 11.49
C LYS A 188 16.95 8.16 12.08
N VAL A 189 16.88 7.16 11.22
CA VAL A 189 16.89 5.75 11.59
C VAL A 189 18.00 5.02 10.86
N LYS A 190 18.52 3.97 11.47
CA LYS A 190 19.45 3.03 10.86
C LYS A 190 18.73 1.74 10.48
N ALA A 191 19.31 1.01 9.54
CA ALA A 191 18.85 -0.34 9.23
C ALA A 191 18.77 -1.18 10.52
N GLY A 192 17.64 -1.84 10.74
CA GLY A 192 17.38 -2.64 11.95
C GLY A 192 16.73 -1.88 13.11
N ASP A 193 16.66 -0.55 13.08
CA ASP A 193 15.94 0.19 14.11
C ASP A 193 14.44 -0.14 14.08
N VAL A 194 13.83 -0.30 15.25
CA VAL A 194 12.38 -0.41 15.37
C VAL A 194 11.76 0.95 15.08
N ILE A 195 10.83 0.99 14.12
CA ILE A 195 10.17 2.23 13.68
C ILE A 195 8.68 2.26 14.02
N SER A 196 8.08 1.07 14.20
CA SER A 196 6.67 0.91 14.52
C SER A 196 6.39 -0.48 15.08
N ARG A 197 5.15 -0.71 15.52
CA ARG A 197 4.63 -2.03 15.90
C ARG A 197 3.57 -2.48 14.91
N ALA A 198 3.63 -3.75 14.54
CA ALA A 198 2.68 -4.34 13.62
C ALA A 198 1.26 -4.36 14.18
N GLY A 199 0.29 -4.07 13.33
CA GLY A 199 -1.11 -3.97 13.67
C GLY A 199 -1.98 -4.93 12.85
N LYS A 200 -3.17 -4.44 12.50
CA LYS A 200 -4.15 -5.16 11.71
C LYS A 200 -4.57 -4.29 10.52
N ASN A 201 -4.89 -4.96 9.41
CA ASN A 201 -5.54 -4.31 8.29
C ASN A 201 -7.04 -4.03 8.59
N GLU A 202 -7.75 -3.39 7.68
CA GLU A 202 -9.20 -3.12 7.81
C GLU A 202 -10.05 -4.40 7.98
N GLY A 203 -9.57 -5.57 7.51
CA GLY A 203 -10.18 -6.88 7.70
C GLY A 203 -9.83 -7.55 9.03
N ALA A 204 -9.25 -6.82 9.99
CA ALA A 204 -8.80 -7.31 11.30
C ALA A 204 -7.74 -8.43 11.25
N VAL A 205 -7.09 -8.64 10.10
CA VAL A 205 -5.99 -9.60 9.94
C VAL A 205 -4.67 -8.93 10.31
N SER A 206 -3.83 -9.61 11.10
CA SER A 206 -2.50 -9.11 11.49
C SER A 206 -1.53 -9.23 10.33
N VAL A 207 -1.27 -8.12 9.68
CA VAL A 207 -0.38 -8.03 8.51
C VAL A 207 0.38 -6.70 8.51
N LEU A 208 1.60 -6.74 7.99
CA LEU A 208 2.36 -5.57 7.60
C LEU A 208 2.29 -5.41 6.08
N TYR A 209 1.93 -4.23 5.61
CA TYR A 209 2.11 -3.82 4.22
C TYR A 209 3.47 -3.15 4.08
N PHE A 210 4.29 -3.63 3.15
CA PHE A 210 5.62 -3.09 2.86
C PHE A 210 5.76 -2.80 1.38
N GLU A 211 6.23 -1.60 1.04
CA GLU A 211 6.42 -1.19 -0.34
C GLU A 211 7.75 -0.44 -0.50
N LEU A 212 8.49 -0.76 -1.55
CA LEU A 212 9.68 -0.03 -1.98
C LEU A 212 9.32 0.81 -3.21
N ARG A 213 9.69 2.09 -3.19
CA ARG A 213 9.51 3.01 -4.32
C ARG A 213 10.82 3.61 -4.76
N HIS A 214 10.97 3.78 -6.06
CA HIS A 214 12.05 4.54 -6.66
C HIS A 214 11.48 5.56 -7.65
N ASN A 215 11.86 6.83 -7.47
CA ASN A 215 11.36 7.95 -8.28
C ASN A 215 9.82 7.98 -8.38
N GLY A 216 9.14 7.73 -7.25
CA GLY A 216 7.68 7.75 -7.14
C GLY A 216 6.97 6.49 -7.65
N LYS A 217 7.68 5.53 -8.23
CA LYS A 217 7.09 4.28 -8.75
C LYS A 217 7.37 3.12 -7.81
N PRO A 218 6.37 2.27 -7.51
CA PRO A 218 6.60 1.02 -6.80
C PRO A 218 7.53 0.12 -7.60
N ILE A 219 8.47 -0.53 -6.91
CA ILE A 219 9.40 -1.50 -7.47
C ILE A 219 9.45 -2.75 -6.61
N ASP A 220 9.93 -3.85 -7.19
CA ASP A 220 10.09 -5.10 -6.45
C ASP A 220 11.15 -4.94 -5.35
N PRO A 221 10.79 -5.14 -4.07
CA PRO A 221 11.76 -5.07 -2.98
C PRO A 221 12.72 -6.26 -2.95
N THR A 222 12.47 -7.30 -3.75
CA THR A 222 13.29 -8.53 -3.82
C THR A 222 14.18 -8.60 -5.05
N GLY A 223 14.07 -7.61 -5.97
CA GLY A 223 14.82 -7.51 -7.22
C GLY A 223 16.29 -7.13 -7.06
#